data_3a29586e954e8cf90c71e1b9718b202c
#
_entry.id   3a29586e954e8cf90c71e1b9718b202c
#
_cell.length_a   1.000
_cell.length_b   1.000
_cell.length_c   1.000
_cell.angle_alpha   90.00
_cell.angle_beta   90.00
_cell.angle_gamma   90.00
#
_symmetry.space_group_name_H-M   'P 1'
#
loop_
_entity.id
_entity.type
_entity.pdbx_description
1 polymer ?
#
loop_
_entity_poly.entity_id
_entity_poly.type
_entity_poly.pdbx_seq_one_letter_code
_entity_poly.pdbx_strand_id
1 'polypeptide(L)'
;HAAESVTGFFTKFGDGGADILPLSGLNKRQNQLLLRVLGASERLWAKPPTADLLDGIPGRTDEDELGITYPQIDDYLEGKEIAPAVAEKLETIYLRSRHKRTVPVGIADTWWHVN
;
A
#
# COMPACT_ATOMS: atom_id res chain seq x y z
N HIS A 1 -5.48 0.94 -3.57
CA HIS A 1 -5.51 -0.51 -3.80
C HIS A 1 -4.96 -1.29 -2.61
N ALA A 2 -5.05 -2.62 -2.66
CA ALA A 2 -4.71 -3.48 -1.52
C ALA A 2 -3.26 -3.34 -1.04
N ALA A 3 -2.30 -3.16 -1.95
CA ALA A 3 -0.90 -2.98 -1.59
C ALA A 3 -0.65 -1.69 -0.79
N GLU A 4 -1.30 -0.60 -1.13
CA GLU A 4 -1.25 0.65 -0.36
C GLU A 4 -1.89 0.47 1.01
N SER A 5 -3.03 -0.22 1.07
CA SER A 5 -3.72 -0.49 2.32
C SER A 5 -2.88 -1.33 3.29
N VAL A 6 -2.25 -2.40 2.82
CA VAL A 6 -1.45 -3.29 3.68
C VAL A 6 -0.17 -2.63 4.15
N THR A 7 0.45 -1.79 3.35
CA THR A 7 1.67 -1.06 3.72
C THR A 7 1.41 0.26 4.46
N GLY A 8 0.17 0.73 4.44
CA GLY A 8 -0.17 2.06 4.95
C GLY A 8 0.46 3.20 4.14
N PHE A 9 0.86 2.92 2.90
CA PHE A 9 1.52 3.88 2.02
C PHE A 9 0.51 4.80 1.33
N PHE A 10 -0.14 5.62 2.12
CA PHE A 10 -1.11 6.65 1.71
C PHE A 10 -1.22 7.72 2.79
N THR A 11 -1.71 8.89 2.43
CA THR A 11 -1.98 9.97 3.39
C THR A 11 -3.35 9.74 4.03
N LYS A 12 -3.39 9.51 5.34
CA LYS A 12 -4.61 9.11 6.06
C LYS A 12 -5.79 10.06 5.83
N PHE A 13 -5.57 11.36 5.89
CA PHE A 13 -6.60 12.39 5.71
C PHE A 13 -6.47 13.15 4.37
N GLY A 14 -5.63 12.66 3.46
CA GLY A 14 -5.56 13.08 2.07
C GLY A 14 -6.31 12.10 1.19
N ASP A 15 -5.58 11.30 0.42
CA ASP A 15 -6.13 10.23 -0.42
C ASP A 15 -6.85 9.13 0.35
N GLY A 16 -6.52 8.91 1.64
CA GLY A 16 -7.26 8.03 2.53
C GLY A 16 -8.60 8.60 3.04
N GLY A 17 -8.86 9.88 2.84
CA GLY A 17 -10.11 10.55 3.24
C GLY A 17 -11.21 10.41 2.19
N ALA A 18 -11.59 9.19 1.86
CA ALA A 18 -12.59 8.87 0.86
C ALA A 18 -13.74 8.07 1.47
N ASP A 19 -14.98 8.35 1.01
CA ASP A 19 -16.16 7.58 1.43
C ASP A 19 -16.22 6.20 0.76
N ILE A 20 -15.67 6.09 -0.46
CA ILE A 20 -15.69 4.87 -1.27
C ILE A 20 -14.27 4.64 -1.83
N LEU A 21 -13.83 3.40 -1.74
CA LEU A 21 -12.55 2.93 -2.28
C LEU A 21 -12.78 1.75 -3.25
N PRO A 22 -13.16 2.03 -4.52
CA PRO A 22 -13.56 0.98 -5.45
C PRO A 22 -12.46 -0.05 -5.76
N LEU A 23 -11.19 0.33 -5.64
CA LEU A 23 -10.04 -0.51 -5.94
C LEU A 23 -9.41 -1.16 -4.71
N SER A 24 -10.00 -1.00 -3.52
CA SER A 24 -9.39 -1.45 -2.26
C SER A 24 -9.17 -2.98 -2.19
N GLY A 25 -9.99 -3.75 -2.88
CA GLY A 25 -9.87 -5.20 -2.95
C GLY A 25 -8.93 -5.73 -4.04
N LEU A 26 -8.38 -4.86 -4.88
CA LEU A 26 -7.47 -5.24 -5.96
C LEU A 26 -6.01 -4.97 -5.56
N ASN A 27 -5.12 -5.91 -5.88
CA ASN A 27 -3.69 -5.67 -5.75
C ASN A 27 -3.15 -4.86 -6.95
N LYS A 28 -1.86 -4.51 -6.94
CA LYS A 28 -1.25 -3.69 -7.99
C LYS A 28 -1.32 -4.36 -9.37
N ARG A 29 -1.03 -5.65 -9.40
CA ARG A 29 -1.07 -6.47 -10.62
C ARG A 29 -2.49 -6.50 -11.23
N GLN A 30 -3.50 -6.67 -10.41
CA GLN A 30 -4.90 -6.68 -10.85
C GLN A 30 -5.34 -5.31 -11.38
N ASN A 31 -4.91 -4.21 -10.75
CA ASN A 31 -5.16 -2.87 -11.25
C ASN A 31 -4.54 -2.65 -12.65
N GLN A 32 -3.31 -3.11 -12.86
CA GLN A 32 -2.66 -3.02 -14.16
C GLN A 32 -3.40 -3.83 -15.22
N LEU A 33 -3.84 -5.05 -14.89
CA LEU A 33 -4.63 -5.88 -15.79
C LEU A 33 -5.97 -5.22 -16.15
N LEU A 34 -6.64 -4.63 -15.17
CA LEU A 34 -7.90 -3.91 -15.39
C LEU A 34 -7.71 -2.73 -16.34
N LEU A 35 -6.68 -1.92 -16.13
CA LEU A 35 -6.36 -0.79 -17.02
C LEU A 35 -6.09 -1.25 -18.46
N ARG A 36 -5.38 -2.36 -18.62
CA ARG A 36 -5.13 -2.94 -19.95
C ARG A 36 -6.42 -3.40 -20.63
N VAL A 37 -7.31 -4.08 -19.90
CA VAL A 37 -8.61 -4.51 -20.43
C VAL A 37 -9.48 -3.31 -20.83
N LEU A 38 -9.41 -2.22 -20.09
CA LEU A 38 -10.12 -0.97 -20.39
C LEU A 38 -9.49 -0.16 -21.53
N GLY A 39 -8.40 -0.64 -22.12
CA GLY A 39 -7.73 0.02 -23.25
C GLY A 39 -6.87 1.22 -22.86
N ALA A 40 -6.47 1.36 -21.60
CA ALA A 40 -5.55 2.41 -21.18
C ALA A 40 -4.18 2.26 -21.86
N SER A 41 -3.55 3.40 -22.20
CA SER A 41 -2.22 3.39 -22.80
C SER A 41 -1.17 2.82 -21.84
N GLU A 42 -0.14 2.18 -22.39
CA GLU A 42 0.97 1.61 -21.61
C GLU A 42 1.61 2.64 -20.66
N ARG A 43 1.70 3.89 -21.08
CA ARG A 43 2.19 4.99 -20.26
C ARG A 43 1.48 5.13 -18.92
N LEU A 44 0.18 4.78 -18.84
CA LEU A 44 -0.61 4.88 -17.62
C LEU A 44 -0.42 3.70 -16.68
N TRP A 45 -0.37 2.48 -17.19
CA TRP A 45 -0.29 1.29 -16.34
C TRP A 45 1.14 0.80 -16.10
N ALA A 46 2.12 1.20 -16.93
CA ALA A 46 3.53 0.85 -16.75
C ALA A 46 4.36 1.91 -16.02
N LYS A 47 3.79 3.08 -15.73
CA LYS A 47 4.48 4.13 -15.00
C LYS A 47 4.87 3.63 -13.58
N PRO A 48 6.15 3.75 -13.17
CA PRO A 48 6.54 3.45 -11.80
C PRO A 48 5.80 4.38 -10.82
N PRO A 49 5.19 3.84 -9.75
CA PRO A 49 4.58 4.65 -8.70
C PRO A 49 5.64 5.49 -7.98
N THR A 50 5.35 6.77 -7.78
CA THR A 50 6.25 7.71 -7.10
C THR A 50 5.53 8.43 -5.96
N ALA A 51 6.28 8.70 -4.87
CA ALA A 51 5.81 9.49 -3.75
C ALA A 51 6.27 10.94 -3.93
N ASP A 52 5.40 11.79 -4.47
CA ASP A 52 5.74 13.18 -4.80
C ASP A 52 5.73 14.12 -3.58
N LEU A 53 5.25 13.64 -2.42
CA LEU A 53 5.15 14.42 -1.19
C LEU A 53 6.29 14.16 -0.19
N LEU A 54 7.31 13.40 -0.57
CA LEU A 54 8.46 13.15 0.29
C LEU A 54 9.43 14.33 0.26
N ASP A 55 9.73 14.86 1.44
CA ASP A 55 10.74 15.90 1.62
C ASP A 55 12.13 15.34 1.27
N GLY A 56 12.92 16.13 0.54
CA GLY A 56 14.33 15.87 0.27
C GLY A 56 14.63 15.00 -0.95
N ILE A 57 13.77 14.10 -1.39
CA ILE A 57 13.93 13.28 -2.60
C ILE A 57 12.62 13.24 -3.39
N PRO A 58 12.29 14.31 -4.14
CA PRO A 58 11.10 14.31 -4.99
C PRO A 58 11.19 13.21 -6.07
N GLY A 59 10.07 12.52 -6.31
CA GLY A 59 9.99 11.49 -7.34
C GLY A 59 10.62 10.14 -6.98
N ARG A 60 11.00 9.92 -5.70
CA ARG A 60 11.43 8.61 -5.22
C ARG A 60 10.31 7.59 -5.43
N THR A 61 10.67 6.38 -5.90
CA THR A 61 9.67 5.33 -6.11
C THR A 61 9.12 4.80 -4.79
N ASP A 62 7.88 4.34 -4.79
CA ASP A 62 7.25 3.70 -3.63
C ASP A 62 8.06 2.49 -3.17
N GLU A 63 8.55 1.68 -4.11
CA GLU A 63 9.35 0.49 -3.82
C GLU A 63 10.68 0.82 -3.13
N ASP A 64 11.34 1.91 -3.54
CA ASP A 64 12.56 2.38 -2.90
C ASP A 64 12.29 2.82 -1.46
N GLU A 65 11.17 3.51 -1.22
CA GLU A 65 10.78 3.96 0.11
C GLU A 65 10.39 2.80 1.02
N LEU A 66 9.59 1.86 0.52
CA LEU A 66 9.15 0.69 1.27
C LEU A 66 10.28 -0.34 1.46
N GLY A 67 11.21 -0.42 0.50
CA GLY A 67 12.22 -1.47 0.45
C GLY A 67 11.64 -2.86 0.18
N ILE A 68 10.46 -2.92 -0.42
CA ILE A 68 9.75 -4.12 -0.89
C ILE A 68 9.13 -3.78 -2.24
N THR A 69 9.16 -4.71 -3.19
CA THR A 69 8.57 -4.52 -4.50
C THR A 69 7.07 -4.80 -4.51
N TYR A 70 6.33 -4.17 -5.41
CA TYR A 70 4.90 -4.49 -5.60
C TYR A 70 4.64 -5.96 -5.97
N PRO A 71 5.43 -6.61 -6.83
CA PRO A 71 5.28 -8.05 -7.06
C PRO A 71 5.40 -8.90 -5.79
N GLN A 72 6.31 -8.56 -4.87
CA GLN A 72 6.44 -9.25 -3.59
C GLN A 72 5.21 -9.05 -2.70
N ILE A 73 4.69 -7.82 -2.65
CA ILE A 73 3.47 -7.51 -1.90
C ILE A 73 2.27 -8.26 -2.49
N ASP A 74 2.13 -8.24 -3.81
CA ASP A 74 1.04 -8.90 -4.50
C ASP A 74 1.10 -10.43 -4.30
N ASP A 75 2.28 -11.03 -4.39
CA ASP A 75 2.46 -12.46 -4.15
C ASP A 75 2.07 -12.84 -2.71
N TYR A 76 2.46 -12.03 -1.73
CA TYR A 76 2.04 -12.23 -0.34
C TYR A 76 0.51 -12.15 -0.20
N LEU A 77 -0.12 -11.14 -0.79
CA LEU A 77 -1.58 -10.95 -0.74
C LEU A 77 -2.36 -12.06 -1.46
N GLU A 78 -1.76 -12.66 -2.48
CA GLU A 78 -2.31 -13.81 -3.20
C GLU A 78 -2.07 -15.15 -2.49
N GLY A 79 -1.37 -15.15 -1.36
CA GLY A 79 -1.04 -16.36 -0.59
C GLY A 79 0.08 -17.20 -1.20
N LYS A 80 0.89 -16.62 -2.07
CA LYS A 80 2.06 -17.27 -2.63
C LYS A 80 3.22 -17.26 -1.65
N GLU A 81 4.12 -18.23 -1.82
CA GLU A 81 5.35 -18.28 -1.03
C GLU A 81 6.29 -17.12 -1.41
N ILE A 82 6.77 -16.39 -0.41
CA ILE A 82 7.76 -15.33 -0.55
C ILE A 82 8.90 -15.54 0.46
N ALA A 83 10.03 -14.85 0.25
CA ALA A 83 11.14 -14.92 1.18
C ALA A 83 10.70 -14.51 2.61
N PRO A 84 11.04 -15.29 3.65
CA PRO A 84 10.62 -15.01 5.04
C PRO A 84 10.97 -13.61 5.52
N ALA A 85 12.14 -13.08 5.15
CA ALA A 85 12.55 -11.72 5.52
C ALA A 85 11.65 -10.64 4.89
N VAL A 86 11.13 -10.86 3.70
CA VAL A 86 10.20 -9.96 3.03
C VAL A 86 8.83 -10.01 3.72
N ALA A 87 8.35 -11.20 4.06
CA ALA A 87 7.10 -11.38 4.80
C ALA A 87 7.15 -10.67 6.16
N GLU A 88 8.20 -10.89 6.94
CA GLU A 88 8.41 -10.25 8.25
C GLU A 88 8.43 -8.72 8.14
N LYS A 89 9.12 -8.20 7.13
CA LYS A 89 9.16 -6.76 6.87
C LYS A 89 7.78 -6.21 6.54
N LEU A 90 7.03 -6.89 5.67
CA LEU A 90 5.69 -6.48 5.26
C LEU A 90 4.72 -6.49 6.46
N GLU A 91 4.76 -7.54 7.26
CA GLU A 91 3.95 -7.67 8.47
C GLU A 91 4.29 -6.59 9.51
N THR A 92 5.56 -6.27 9.68
CA THR A 92 6.01 -5.17 10.54
C THR A 92 5.45 -3.83 10.07
N ILE A 93 5.52 -3.54 8.78
CA ILE A 93 4.94 -2.32 8.18
C ILE A 93 3.43 -2.28 8.40
N TYR A 94 2.75 -3.40 8.18
CA TYR A 94 1.31 -3.53 8.40
C TYR A 94 0.92 -3.18 9.84
N LEU A 95 1.59 -3.76 10.81
CA LEU A 95 1.30 -3.53 12.23
C LEU A 95 1.57 -2.07 12.63
N ARG A 96 2.68 -1.51 12.20
CA ARG A 96 3.05 -0.11 12.50
C ARG A 96 2.09 0.91 11.89
N SER A 97 1.50 0.59 10.75
CA SER A 97 0.57 1.48 10.04
C SER A 97 -0.91 1.24 10.39
N ARG A 98 -1.19 0.45 11.42
CA ARG A 98 -2.57 0.08 11.81
C ARG A 98 -3.48 1.31 12.00
N HIS A 99 -2.97 2.37 12.60
CA HIS A 99 -3.73 3.60 12.83
C HIS A 99 -4.27 4.23 11.54
N LYS A 100 -3.67 3.96 10.39
CA LYS A 100 -4.12 4.49 9.09
C LYS A 100 -5.36 3.79 8.55
N ARG A 101 -5.67 2.59 9.04
CA ARG A 101 -6.82 1.77 8.62
C ARG A 101 -7.97 1.76 9.62
N THR A 102 -7.86 2.55 10.67
CA THR A 102 -8.86 2.68 11.72
C THR A 102 -9.25 4.15 11.87
N VAL A 103 -10.39 4.38 12.53
CA VAL A 103 -10.76 5.74 12.99
C VAL A 103 -9.71 6.25 13.99
N PRO A 104 -9.62 7.57 14.21
CA PRO A 104 -8.70 8.11 15.22
C PRO A 104 -8.87 7.44 16.57
N VAL A 105 -7.74 7.16 17.23
CA VAL A 105 -7.69 6.49 18.51
C VAL A 105 -8.29 7.38 19.59
N GLY A 106 -9.29 6.85 20.30
CA GLY A 106 -9.91 7.49 21.45
C GLY A 106 -9.35 6.98 22.77
N ILE A 107 -9.74 7.63 23.86
CA ILE A 107 -9.28 7.29 25.20
C ILE A 107 -9.68 5.88 25.66
N ALA A 108 -10.77 5.33 25.09
CA ALA A 108 -11.25 4.00 25.41
C ALA A 108 -10.60 2.89 24.59
N ASP A 109 -9.83 3.23 23.57
CA ASP A 109 -9.14 2.26 22.72
C ASP A 109 -7.90 1.70 23.43
N THR A 110 -7.73 0.40 23.38
CA THR A 110 -6.61 -0.30 24.04
C THR A 110 -5.64 -0.97 23.07
N TRP A 111 -6.01 -1.13 21.81
CA TRP A 111 -5.23 -1.86 20.81
C TRP A 111 -3.86 -1.24 20.50
N TRP A 112 -3.69 0.05 20.80
CA TRP A 112 -2.44 0.79 20.59
C TRP A 112 -1.48 0.72 21.75
N HIS A 113 -1.91 0.16 22.89
CA HIS A 113 -1.04 -0.03 24.05
C HIS A 113 0.06 -1.05 23.71
N VAL A 114 1.29 -0.69 24.02
CA VAL A 114 2.41 -1.63 23.97
C VAL A 114 2.44 -2.36 25.29
N ASN A 115 2.31 -3.67 25.21
CA ASN A 115 2.42 -4.54 26.40
C ASN A 115 3.88 -4.79 26.75
#